data_9dea42430d18106b4797d32da39e570e
#
_entry.id   9dea42430d18106b4797d32da39e570e
#
_cell.length_a   1.000
_cell.length_b   1.000
_cell.length_c   1.000
_cell.angle_alpha   90.00
_cell.angle_beta   90.00
_cell.angle_gamma   90.00
#
_symmetry.space_group_name_H-M   'P 1'
#
loop_
_entity.id
_entity.type
_entity.pdbx_description
1 polymer ?
#
loop_
_entity_poly.entity_id
_entity_poly.type
_entity_poly.pdbx_seq_one_letter_code
_entity_poly.pdbx_strand_id
1 'polypeptide(L)'
;MLSRLSSLAAVRPVLYARPFILPFFVHYRSQIPRSMRPSLVTPDMFLAKGMATGTKRKETGIIDTPIKKAKGEVPAYKNSKQEEQYGIVDRQFYPPEMTNQRCMQYKSNEIERPIETLDKAQKETKLRRDRTQVKDAVVHWFKCDLRITDNKALHLASEKAKSKGVPLICIHIISPQDYKAHMTSAVRVDFVLRTLEVLKADLGALNIPLHVETVEKRKAIPNRILELCEKWGASHLYTNIEYEVDELRREALMTRTGIERGIAIEAVPDTCVVAAGELSSGTGNQYAVYSPWFRAWISYLHTHPHHLTLFQPPVKNPESARSTYKEIFDSAIPEAPANKSLTNEEKKRFRSMWPPGEHEALERLSKFISMKVDKYADTRNVPAANSTAVISVHLASGTLSARTAVAAAQAANSTKKLDGGNKGIVGWISEVAWRDFYKHVLAHWPYVCMNKPFKPEYTDIEWEYNDELFQKWTTGQTGYPFVDAAMRQLNHTGYMHNRARMVVASFLAKDLLIDWRMGERYFMEHLIDGDFASNNGGWGFSASTGVDPQPYFRIFNPLLQSEKFDPEGEYIRKWVPELAKVAGKAIHDPHGKKVRGVEGYPRMCVDHKVSRERTLARYKEGLGRSTA
;
A
#
# COMPACT_ATOMS: atom_id res chain seq x y z
N MET A 1 -70.20 20.63 -5.29
CA MET A 1 -69.79 20.08 -6.60
C MET A 1 -68.43 19.49 -6.37
N LEU A 2 -68.31 18.22 -6.10
CA LEU A 2 -67.99 17.12 -7.00
C LEU A 2 -66.59 17.34 -7.63
N SER A 3 -65.61 16.55 -7.52
CA SER A 3 -65.39 15.13 -7.16
C SER A 3 -64.01 14.69 -7.68
N ARG A 4 -63.38 13.72 -6.94
CA ARG A 4 -62.48 12.67 -7.45
C ARG A 4 -61.03 13.08 -7.76
N LEU A 5 -59.99 12.32 -7.46
CA LEU A 5 -59.79 10.97 -6.92
C LEU A 5 -58.36 10.84 -6.47
N SER A 6 -58.19 10.17 -5.39
CA SER A 6 -57.08 9.40 -4.87
C SER A 6 -56.16 8.69 -5.87
N SER A 7 -54.85 8.69 -5.64
CA SER A 7 -54.06 7.48 -5.78
C SER A 7 -52.83 7.55 -4.86
N LEU A 8 -52.91 6.81 -3.76
CA LEU A 8 -51.77 6.38 -2.96
C LEU A 8 -50.96 5.37 -3.78
N ALA A 9 -49.75 5.69 -4.09
CA ALA A 9 -48.76 4.72 -4.54
C ALA A 9 -48.01 4.20 -3.31
N ALA A 10 -48.33 2.98 -2.92
CA ALA A 10 -47.66 2.24 -1.86
C ALA A 10 -46.19 1.94 -2.27
N VAL A 11 -45.26 2.44 -1.50
CA VAL A 11 -43.87 2.01 -1.56
C VAL A 11 -43.81 0.64 -0.91
N ARG A 12 -43.54 -0.40 -1.71
CA ARG A 12 -43.25 -1.75 -1.20
C ARG A 12 -41.85 -1.74 -0.58
N PRO A 13 -41.67 -2.35 0.63
CA PRO A 13 -40.35 -2.58 1.18
C PRO A 13 -39.64 -3.66 0.37
N VAL A 14 -38.42 -3.35 -0.05
CA VAL A 14 -37.49 -4.32 -0.67
C VAL A 14 -37.06 -5.28 0.43
N LEU A 15 -37.50 -6.52 0.33
CA LEU A 15 -37.09 -7.64 1.17
C LEU A 15 -35.58 -7.90 0.93
N TYR A 16 -34.77 -7.70 1.94
CA TYR A 16 -33.38 -8.13 1.99
C TYR A 16 -33.30 -9.66 1.88
N ALA A 17 -32.72 -10.12 0.78
CA ALA A 17 -32.39 -11.53 0.61
C ALA A 17 -31.25 -11.88 1.58
N ARG A 18 -31.49 -12.90 2.39
CA ARG A 18 -30.49 -13.51 3.30
C ARG A 18 -29.30 -14.05 2.48
N PRO A 19 -28.08 -13.98 2.99
CA PRO A 19 -26.93 -14.60 2.34
C PRO A 19 -27.09 -16.13 2.37
N PHE A 20 -27.05 -16.74 1.20
CA PHE A 20 -26.98 -18.19 1.05
C PHE A 20 -25.61 -18.69 1.49
N ILE A 21 -25.57 -19.36 2.64
CA ILE A 21 -24.48 -20.24 3.02
C ILE A 21 -24.76 -21.58 2.31
N LEU A 22 -23.96 -21.91 1.32
CA LEU A 22 -23.99 -23.22 0.68
C LEU A 22 -23.02 -24.16 1.42
N PRO A 23 -23.51 -25.29 1.97
CA PRO A 23 -22.63 -26.37 2.38
C PRO A 23 -22.38 -27.26 1.17
N PHE A 24 -21.17 -27.29 0.65
CA PHE A 24 -20.76 -28.33 -0.30
C PHE A 24 -20.22 -29.55 0.45
N PHE A 25 -21.10 -30.52 0.67
CA PHE A 25 -20.76 -31.93 0.76
C PHE A 25 -21.71 -32.70 -0.14
N VAL A 26 -21.25 -33.15 -1.27
CA VAL A 26 -21.88 -34.24 -2.03
C VAL A 26 -20.80 -35.22 -2.47
N HIS A 27 -20.89 -36.40 -1.89
CA HIS A 27 -20.20 -37.61 -2.38
C HIS A 27 -20.76 -37.99 -3.76
N TYR A 28 -19.88 -38.16 -4.73
CA TYR A 28 -20.18 -38.99 -5.91
C TYR A 28 -19.09 -40.03 -6.06
N ARG A 29 -19.43 -41.29 -5.71
CA ARG A 29 -18.79 -42.49 -6.21
C ARG A 29 -19.59 -42.93 -7.44
N SER A 30 -18.93 -43.08 -8.62
CA SER A 30 -19.19 -44.19 -9.53
C SER A 30 -18.25 -44.18 -10.75
N GLN A 31 -17.47 -45.22 -10.87
CA GLN A 31 -17.14 -46.03 -12.04
C GLN A 31 -16.54 -45.33 -13.27
N ILE A 32 -15.25 -45.56 -13.47
CA ILE A 32 -14.58 -45.46 -14.76
C ILE A 32 -14.00 -46.83 -15.13
N PRO A 33 -14.23 -47.33 -16.35
CA PRO A 33 -13.69 -48.64 -16.81
C PRO A 33 -12.21 -48.53 -17.14
N ARG A 34 -11.49 -49.59 -16.80
CA ARG A 34 -10.10 -49.84 -17.23
C ARG A 34 -10.06 -50.17 -18.72
N SER A 35 -9.42 -49.35 -19.55
CA SER A 35 -8.61 -49.83 -20.69
C SER A 35 -7.91 -48.64 -21.35
N MET A 36 -6.64 -48.84 -21.57
CA MET A 36 -5.65 -48.12 -22.40
C MET A 36 -4.61 -47.33 -21.60
N ARG A 37 -3.52 -48.02 -21.32
CA ARG A 37 -2.21 -47.41 -21.11
C ARG A 37 -1.61 -47.04 -22.46
N PRO A 38 -0.97 -45.91 -22.60
CA PRO A 38 0.21 -45.78 -23.43
C PRO A 38 1.46 -45.56 -22.55
N SER A 39 2.50 -46.14 -23.08
CA SER A 39 3.88 -46.27 -22.69
C SER A 39 4.58 -44.97 -22.25
N LEU A 40 5.47 -45.13 -21.29
CA LEU A 40 6.57 -44.27 -20.91
C LEU A 40 7.34 -43.75 -22.13
N VAL A 41 7.36 -42.41 -22.30
CA VAL A 41 8.38 -41.72 -23.09
C VAL A 41 9.02 -40.70 -22.19
N THR A 42 10.29 -40.90 -21.92
CA THR A 42 11.21 -39.99 -21.25
C THR A 42 11.38 -38.72 -22.09
N PRO A 43 11.39 -37.52 -21.49
CA PRO A 43 11.77 -36.30 -22.19
C PRO A 43 13.29 -36.21 -22.29
N ASP A 44 13.80 -36.34 -23.51
CA ASP A 44 15.18 -36.05 -23.86
C ASP A 44 15.49 -34.55 -23.65
N MET A 45 16.66 -34.36 -23.07
CA MET A 45 17.33 -33.08 -22.88
C MET A 45 17.67 -32.42 -24.21
N PHE A 46 17.15 -31.25 -24.51
CA PHE A 46 17.74 -30.35 -25.47
C PHE A 46 18.86 -29.52 -24.83
N LEU A 47 20.09 -30.02 -24.97
CA LEU A 47 21.34 -29.31 -24.74
C LEU A 47 21.63 -28.44 -25.96
N ALA A 48 21.44 -27.10 -25.83
CA ALA A 48 22.04 -26.15 -26.75
C ALA A 48 23.51 -25.96 -26.36
N LYS A 49 24.38 -26.37 -27.25
CA LYS A 49 25.83 -26.11 -27.21
C LYS A 49 26.08 -24.61 -27.33
N GLY A 50 26.49 -23.95 -26.23
CA GLY A 50 27.14 -22.65 -26.23
C GLY A 50 28.56 -22.83 -25.72
N MET A 51 29.54 -22.41 -26.50
CA MET A 51 30.96 -22.54 -26.24
C MET A 51 31.37 -21.95 -24.89
N ALA A 52 31.99 -22.79 -24.06
CA ALA A 52 32.65 -22.38 -22.84
C ALA A 52 34.03 -21.86 -23.17
N THR A 53 34.25 -20.54 -22.98
CA THR A 53 35.58 -20.01 -22.73
C THR A 53 35.72 -19.91 -21.21
N GLY A 54 36.56 -20.78 -20.70
CA GLY A 54 36.85 -20.82 -19.27
C GLY A 54 37.60 -19.58 -18.80
N THR A 55 36.99 -18.83 -17.92
CA THR A 55 37.69 -17.92 -17.03
C THR A 55 37.41 -18.39 -15.61
N LYS A 56 38.42 -18.98 -14.98
CA LYS A 56 38.41 -19.35 -13.56
C LYS A 56 38.07 -18.10 -12.73
N ARG A 57 36.88 -18.05 -12.17
CA ARG A 57 36.58 -17.13 -11.06
C ARG A 57 37.40 -17.59 -9.87
N LYS A 58 38.38 -16.79 -9.49
CA LYS A 58 38.99 -16.86 -8.16
C LYS A 58 37.87 -16.59 -7.16
N GLU A 59 37.63 -17.55 -6.27
CA GLU A 59 36.93 -17.32 -5.02
C GLU A 59 37.76 -16.30 -4.21
N THR A 60 37.35 -15.05 -4.24
CA THR A 60 37.81 -14.07 -3.25
C THR A 60 37.02 -14.35 -1.98
N GLY A 61 37.66 -15.10 -1.08
CA GLY A 61 37.21 -15.21 0.29
C GLY A 61 36.99 -13.81 0.86
N ILE A 62 35.78 -13.57 1.38
CA ILE A 62 35.51 -12.41 2.20
C ILE A 62 36.31 -12.61 3.47
N ILE A 63 37.48 -11.96 3.54
CA ILE A 63 38.24 -11.84 4.79
C ILE A 63 37.44 -10.87 5.64
N ASP A 64 36.79 -11.41 6.68
CA ASP A 64 36.28 -10.64 7.81
C ASP A 64 37.49 -9.96 8.50
N THR A 65 37.86 -8.80 8.01
CA THR A 65 38.74 -7.91 8.75
C THR A 65 37.87 -7.16 9.75
N PRO A 66 38.18 -7.25 11.06
CA PRO A 66 37.47 -6.45 12.05
C PRO A 66 37.69 -4.97 11.72
N ILE A 67 36.59 -4.26 11.44
CA ILE A 67 36.61 -2.82 11.23
C ILE A 67 37.17 -2.19 12.49
N LYS A 68 38.42 -1.72 12.42
CA LYS A 68 39.01 -0.87 13.45
C LYS A 68 38.06 0.31 13.64
N LYS A 69 37.56 0.51 14.85
CA LYS A 69 36.81 1.70 15.28
C LYS A 69 37.66 2.94 14.94
N ALA A 70 37.43 3.52 13.79
CA ALA A 70 37.89 4.86 13.49
C ALA A 70 37.06 5.82 14.35
N LYS A 71 37.67 6.38 15.40
CA LYS A 71 37.19 7.58 16.09
C LYS A 71 37.37 8.76 15.14
N GLY A 72 36.52 8.87 14.16
CA GLY A 72 36.35 10.06 13.34
C GLY A 72 34.87 10.43 13.40
N GLU A 73 34.53 11.66 13.75
CA GLU A 73 33.19 12.19 13.61
C GLU A 73 32.77 12.00 12.16
N VAL A 74 31.75 11.16 11.95
CA VAL A 74 31.12 11.05 10.63
C VAL A 74 30.53 12.44 10.34
N PRO A 75 30.89 13.10 9.21
CA PRO A 75 30.38 14.43 8.92
C PRO A 75 28.87 14.40 8.98
N ALA A 76 28.29 15.36 9.70
CA ALA A 76 26.84 15.52 9.72
C ALA A 76 26.36 15.70 8.27
N TYR A 77 25.29 15.00 7.88
CA TYR A 77 24.67 15.18 6.57
C TYR A 77 24.27 16.66 6.42
N LYS A 78 24.94 17.35 5.53
CA LYS A 78 24.56 18.71 5.14
C LYS A 78 23.60 18.59 3.98
N ASN A 79 22.32 18.88 4.26
CA ASN A 79 21.33 19.02 3.20
C ASN A 79 21.80 20.08 2.22
N SER A 80 21.68 19.81 0.93
CA SER A 80 21.93 20.85 -0.06
C SER A 80 20.88 21.94 0.08
N LYS A 81 21.22 23.20 -0.24
CA LYS A 81 20.24 24.30 -0.25
C LYS A 81 19.02 23.99 -1.12
N GLN A 82 19.20 23.21 -2.18
CA GLN A 82 18.14 22.77 -3.06
C GLN A 82 17.20 21.78 -2.38
N GLU A 83 17.70 20.80 -1.64
CA GLU A 83 16.86 19.88 -0.87
C GLU A 83 15.99 20.61 0.15
N GLU A 84 16.56 21.64 0.81
CA GLU A 84 15.81 22.51 1.71
C GLU A 84 14.75 23.34 0.97
N GLN A 85 15.12 23.98 -0.15
CA GLN A 85 14.22 24.78 -0.97
C GLN A 85 13.00 23.98 -1.47
N TYR A 86 13.21 22.73 -1.90
CA TYR A 86 12.16 21.85 -2.36
C TYR A 86 11.48 21.06 -1.21
N GLY A 87 11.87 21.32 0.05
CA GLY A 87 11.27 20.69 1.23
C GLY A 87 11.39 19.17 1.25
N ILE A 88 12.44 18.62 0.64
CA ILE A 88 12.65 17.18 0.51
C ILE A 88 13.11 16.57 1.83
N VAL A 89 13.93 17.32 2.57
CA VAL A 89 14.51 16.86 3.83
C VAL A 89 13.64 17.22 5.02
N ASP A 90 12.96 18.36 4.94
CA ASP A 90 12.10 18.85 6.01
C ASP A 90 10.69 18.27 5.89
N ARG A 91 10.52 17.07 6.38
CA ARG A 91 9.18 16.59 6.74
C ARG A 91 8.82 17.21 8.09
N GLN A 92 8.07 18.29 8.04
CA GLN A 92 7.68 19.15 9.16
C GLN A 92 7.25 18.40 10.45
N PHE A 93 6.85 17.14 10.36
CA PHE A 93 6.30 16.35 11.46
C PHE A 93 7.16 15.13 11.82
N TYR A 94 8.24 14.87 11.11
CA TYR A 94 9.16 13.78 11.43
C TYR A 94 10.25 14.24 12.39
N PRO A 95 10.77 13.35 13.24
CA PRO A 95 11.85 13.70 14.15
C PRO A 95 13.06 14.27 13.39
N PRO A 96 13.79 15.25 13.96
CA PRO A 96 14.98 15.85 13.33
C PRO A 96 16.17 14.90 13.21
N GLU A 97 15.97 13.61 13.33
CA GLU A 97 16.98 12.56 13.41
C GLU A 97 17.35 11.94 12.05
N MET A 98 17.21 12.69 10.96
CA MET A 98 17.40 12.20 9.59
C MET A 98 18.85 12.33 9.11
N THR A 99 19.81 12.01 9.94
CA THR A 99 21.23 12.00 9.55
C THR A 99 21.64 10.64 9.00
N ASN A 100 22.68 10.62 8.14
CA ASN A 100 23.26 9.36 7.68
C ASN A 100 23.80 8.52 8.85
N GLN A 101 24.34 9.17 9.88
CA GLN A 101 24.77 8.49 11.11
C GLN A 101 23.63 7.72 11.76
N ARG A 102 22.45 8.34 11.90
CA ARG A 102 21.27 7.68 12.49
C ARG A 102 20.79 6.49 11.63
N CYS A 103 20.84 6.65 10.30
CA CYS A 103 20.54 5.54 9.38
C CYS A 103 21.48 4.35 9.59
N MET A 104 22.77 4.61 9.76
CA MET A 104 23.76 3.56 10.02
C MET A 104 23.54 2.90 11.37
N GLN A 105 23.17 3.67 12.40
CA GLN A 105 22.85 3.11 13.73
C GLN A 105 21.63 2.18 13.69
N TYR A 106 20.57 2.51 12.91
CA TYR A 106 19.47 1.58 12.69
C TYR A 106 19.92 0.31 11.93
N LYS A 107 20.77 0.50 10.92
CA LYS A 107 21.27 -0.60 10.08
C LYS A 107 22.16 -1.57 10.85
N SER A 108 22.97 -1.06 11.78
CA SER A 108 23.86 -1.85 12.66
C SER A 108 23.20 -2.35 13.95
N ASN A 109 21.90 -2.11 14.14
CA ASN A 109 21.15 -2.45 15.36
C ASN A 109 21.69 -1.77 16.65
N GLU A 110 22.33 -0.60 16.50
CA GLU A 110 22.84 0.17 17.65
C GLU A 110 21.74 0.93 18.40
N ILE A 111 20.63 1.19 17.75
CA ILE A 111 19.48 1.89 18.35
C ILE A 111 18.19 1.11 18.17
N GLU A 112 17.31 1.21 19.17
CA GLU A 112 16.02 0.55 19.22
C GLU A 112 15.10 1.06 18.11
N ARG A 113 14.48 0.16 17.35
CA ARG A 113 13.52 0.51 16.30
C ARG A 113 12.16 0.87 16.89
N PRO A 114 11.36 1.71 16.22
CA PRO A 114 10.01 2.02 16.67
C PRO A 114 9.12 0.80 16.92
N ILE A 115 9.23 -0.25 16.09
CA ILE A 115 8.50 -1.51 16.30
C ILE A 115 8.94 -2.21 17.60
N GLU A 116 10.24 -2.22 17.90
CA GLU A 116 10.79 -2.81 19.13
C GLU A 116 10.36 -2.00 20.36
N THR A 117 10.25 -0.66 20.21
CA THR A 117 9.73 0.22 21.27
C THR A 117 8.26 -0.09 21.59
N LEU A 118 7.44 -0.39 20.56
CA LEU A 118 6.05 -0.82 20.75
C LEU A 118 5.99 -2.21 21.40
N ASP A 119 6.75 -3.18 20.91
CA ASP A 119 6.82 -4.52 21.49
C ASP A 119 7.24 -4.50 22.97
N LYS A 120 8.21 -3.65 23.31
CA LYS A 120 8.66 -3.43 24.69
C LYS A 120 7.56 -2.83 25.54
N ALA A 121 6.85 -1.79 25.05
CA ALA A 121 5.72 -1.20 25.77
C ALA A 121 4.61 -2.23 26.02
N GLN A 122 4.30 -3.08 25.04
CA GLN A 122 3.34 -4.15 25.17
C GLN A 122 3.77 -5.21 26.21
N LYS A 123 5.05 -5.59 26.24
CA LYS A 123 5.60 -6.55 27.22
C LYS A 123 5.62 -5.98 28.63
N GLU A 124 6.12 -4.75 28.81
CA GLU A 124 6.22 -4.06 30.10
C GLU A 124 4.85 -3.88 30.78
N THR A 125 3.82 -3.60 30.00
CA THR A 125 2.47 -3.34 30.50
C THR A 125 1.59 -4.59 30.63
N LYS A 126 2.02 -5.73 30.09
CA LYS A 126 1.18 -6.93 29.92
C LYS A 126 0.48 -7.37 31.21
N LEU A 127 1.21 -7.55 32.30
CA LEU A 127 0.65 -8.00 33.59
C LEU A 127 -0.42 -7.04 34.12
N ARG A 128 -0.22 -5.73 33.95
CA ARG A 128 -1.22 -4.72 34.37
C ARG A 128 -2.43 -4.75 33.46
N ARG A 129 -2.23 -4.85 32.13
CA ARG A 129 -3.32 -4.96 31.14
C ARG A 129 -4.17 -6.21 31.37
N ASP A 130 -3.53 -7.37 31.63
CA ASP A 130 -4.22 -8.64 31.91
C ASP A 130 -5.08 -8.57 33.18
N ARG A 131 -4.69 -7.75 34.17
CA ARG A 131 -5.42 -7.55 35.43
C ARG A 131 -6.48 -6.46 35.36
N THR A 132 -6.47 -5.63 34.32
CA THR A 132 -7.45 -4.55 34.16
C THR A 132 -8.86 -5.14 33.99
N GLN A 133 -9.78 -4.76 34.86
CA GLN A 133 -11.16 -5.21 34.78
C GLN A 133 -11.91 -4.44 33.68
N VAL A 134 -12.73 -5.11 32.91
CA VAL A 134 -13.63 -4.45 31.95
C VAL A 134 -14.68 -3.69 32.73
N LYS A 135 -14.85 -2.40 32.40
CA LYS A 135 -15.86 -1.51 32.99
C LYS A 135 -17.07 -1.42 32.07
N ASP A 136 -17.54 -0.23 31.76
CA ASP A 136 -18.83 0.04 31.13
C ASP A 136 -18.84 -0.21 29.61
N ALA A 137 -17.67 -0.15 28.96
CA ALA A 137 -17.54 -0.38 27.53
C ALA A 137 -16.14 -0.91 27.13
N VAL A 138 -16.03 -1.42 25.90
CA VAL A 138 -14.78 -1.70 25.20
C VAL A 138 -14.73 -0.83 23.96
N VAL A 139 -13.53 -0.33 23.61
CA VAL A 139 -13.35 0.55 22.45
C VAL A 139 -12.48 -0.12 21.38
N HIS A 140 -12.84 0.05 20.11
CA HIS A 140 -11.99 -0.20 18.95
C HIS A 140 -11.68 1.11 18.21
N TRP A 141 -10.40 1.35 17.94
CA TRP A 141 -9.96 2.51 17.17
C TRP A 141 -9.56 2.12 15.75
N PHE A 142 -10.42 2.49 14.79
CA PHE A 142 -10.15 2.37 13.36
C PHE A 142 -9.14 3.40 12.87
N LYS A 143 -8.24 2.97 12.00
CA LYS A 143 -7.28 3.82 11.28
C LYS A 143 -7.35 3.53 9.76
N CYS A 144 -6.35 2.84 9.19
CA CYS A 144 -6.38 2.37 7.81
C CYS A 144 -6.85 0.90 7.72
N ASP A 145 -7.95 0.59 8.40
CA ASP A 145 -8.52 -0.76 8.53
C ASP A 145 -10.07 -0.73 8.52
N LEU A 146 -10.66 0.12 7.65
CA LEU A 146 -12.07 0.51 7.63
C LEU A 146 -13.00 -0.62 7.13
N ARG A 147 -13.09 -1.72 7.89
CA ARG A 147 -13.89 -2.90 7.58
C ARG A 147 -14.37 -3.61 8.85
N ILE A 148 -15.46 -4.35 8.75
CA ILE A 148 -15.99 -5.17 9.84
C ILE A 148 -15.61 -6.66 9.70
N THR A 149 -15.36 -7.13 8.48
CA THR A 149 -14.97 -8.53 8.20
C THR A 149 -13.46 -8.66 8.25
N ASP A 150 -12.97 -9.73 8.89
CA ASP A 150 -11.55 -10.03 8.97
C ASP A 150 -10.68 -8.88 9.48
N ASN A 151 -11.12 -8.25 10.58
CA ASN A 151 -10.41 -7.21 11.31
C ASN A 151 -10.05 -7.73 12.71
N LYS A 152 -8.75 -8.01 12.94
CA LYS A 152 -8.29 -8.69 14.15
C LYS A 152 -8.57 -7.91 15.43
N ALA A 153 -8.24 -6.62 15.45
CA ALA A 153 -8.44 -5.79 16.65
C ALA A 153 -9.94 -5.62 16.96
N LEU A 154 -10.77 -5.41 15.93
CA LEU A 154 -12.23 -5.31 16.09
C LEU A 154 -12.82 -6.60 16.61
N HIS A 155 -12.40 -7.75 16.09
CA HIS A 155 -12.81 -9.07 16.55
C HIS A 155 -12.48 -9.25 18.03
N LEU A 156 -11.25 -8.98 18.44
CA LEU A 156 -10.81 -9.11 19.83
C LEU A 156 -11.56 -8.16 20.77
N ALA A 157 -11.81 -6.93 20.34
CA ALA A 157 -12.62 -5.97 21.08
C ALA A 157 -14.06 -6.46 21.27
N SER A 158 -14.65 -6.99 20.20
CA SER A 158 -15.99 -7.56 20.23
C SER A 158 -16.12 -8.76 21.18
N GLU A 159 -15.19 -9.72 21.10
CA GLU A 159 -15.18 -10.87 22.00
C GLU A 159 -14.96 -10.46 23.46
N LYS A 160 -14.11 -9.45 23.71
CA LYS A 160 -13.91 -8.91 25.06
C LYS A 160 -15.20 -8.26 25.59
N ALA A 161 -15.86 -7.41 24.80
CA ALA A 161 -17.13 -6.77 25.16
C ALA A 161 -18.21 -7.80 25.44
N LYS A 162 -18.40 -8.78 24.53
CA LYS A 162 -19.35 -9.88 24.66
C LYS A 162 -19.14 -10.68 25.95
N SER A 163 -17.88 -11.04 26.27
CA SER A 163 -17.54 -11.84 27.44
C SER A 163 -17.93 -11.19 28.78
N LYS A 164 -18.18 -9.90 28.78
CA LYS A 164 -18.55 -9.09 29.95
C LYS A 164 -19.96 -8.48 29.85
N GLY A 165 -20.64 -8.69 28.73
CA GLY A 165 -21.99 -8.16 28.52
C GLY A 165 -22.04 -6.64 28.39
N VAL A 166 -20.90 -6.00 28.02
CA VAL A 166 -20.82 -4.55 27.84
C VAL A 166 -20.81 -4.19 26.34
N PRO A 167 -21.17 -2.96 25.96
CA PRO A 167 -21.15 -2.53 24.58
C PRO A 167 -19.73 -2.33 24.04
N LEU A 168 -19.55 -2.60 22.74
CA LEU A 168 -18.44 -2.17 21.93
C LEU A 168 -18.71 -0.80 21.33
N ILE A 169 -17.76 0.12 21.41
CA ILE A 169 -17.80 1.45 20.76
C ILE A 169 -16.63 1.54 19.78
N CYS A 170 -16.86 2.10 18.62
CA CYS A 170 -15.83 2.32 17.62
C CYS A 170 -15.50 3.81 17.50
N ILE A 171 -14.21 4.10 17.21
CA ILE A 171 -13.69 5.46 17.01
C ILE A 171 -12.97 5.53 15.68
N HIS A 172 -13.08 6.66 14.98
CA HIS A 172 -12.15 7.08 13.93
C HIS A 172 -11.82 8.56 14.09
N ILE A 173 -10.55 8.92 13.98
CA ILE A 173 -10.09 10.31 14.12
C ILE A 173 -9.64 10.83 12.75
N ILE A 174 -10.23 11.96 12.34
CA ILE A 174 -9.79 12.74 11.19
C ILE A 174 -8.79 13.77 11.71
N SER A 175 -7.60 13.87 11.10
CA SER A 175 -6.64 14.90 11.48
C SER A 175 -6.05 15.60 10.26
N PRO A 176 -6.34 16.91 10.06
CA PRO A 176 -5.76 17.70 8.97
C PRO A 176 -4.24 17.70 8.99
N GLN A 177 -3.64 17.76 10.19
CA GLN A 177 -2.20 17.73 10.34
C GLN A 177 -1.60 16.35 10.01
N ASP A 178 -2.31 15.27 10.33
CA ASP A 178 -1.91 13.90 9.97
C ASP A 178 -1.97 13.69 8.44
N TYR A 179 -3.04 14.16 7.80
CA TYR A 179 -3.13 14.15 6.34
C TYR A 179 -2.01 14.95 5.66
N LYS A 180 -1.58 16.07 6.25
CA LYS A 180 -0.44 16.85 5.77
C LYS A 180 0.88 16.08 5.96
N ALA A 181 1.08 15.47 7.12
CA ALA A 181 2.28 14.70 7.43
C ALA A 181 2.48 13.50 6.49
N HIS A 182 1.39 12.82 6.15
CA HIS A 182 1.39 11.68 5.24
C HIS A 182 1.18 12.05 3.78
N MET A 183 1.09 13.34 3.44
CA MET A 183 0.85 13.84 2.08
C MET A 183 -0.40 13.20 1.43
N THR A 184 -1.42 12.89 2.24
CA THR A 184 -2.64 12.21 1.82
C THR A 184 -3.37 13.03 0.76
N SER A 185 -3.74 12.42 -0.37
CA SER A 185 -4.45 13.10 -1.46
C SER A 185 -5.89 13.46 -1.07
N ALA A 186 -6.42 14.54 -1.67
CA ALA A 186 -7.82 14.95 -1.44
C ALA A 186 -8.81 13.87 -1.91
N VAL A 187 -8.51 13.17 -3.02
CA VAL A 187 -9.35 12.07 -3.52
C VAL A 187 -9.39 10.90 -2.55
N ARG A 188 -8.29 10.59 -1.87
CA ARG A 188 -8.25 9.56 -0.82
C ARG A 188 -9.05 9.98 0.40
N VAL A 189 -8.96 11.24 0.82
CA VAL A 189 -9.76 11.77 1.94
C VAL A 189 -11.26 11.66 1.63
N ASP A 190 -11.74 12.09 0.46
CA ASP A 190 -13.13 11.91 0.05
C ASP A 190 -13.57 10.43 0.05
N PHE A 191 -12.70 9.53 -0.43
CA PHE A 191 -12.99 8.10 -0.42
C PHE A 191 -13.11 7.55 1.00
N VAL A 192 -12.23 7.94 1.93
CA VAL A 192 -12.26 7.53 3.34
C VAL A 192 -13.54 8.04 4.02
N LEU A 193 -13.91 9.30 3.83
CA LEU A 193 -15.12 9.86 4.45
C LEU A 193 -16.40 9.12 3.99
N ARG A 194 -16.53 8.85 2.69
CA ARG A 194 -17.63 8.04 2.16
C ARG A 194 -17.60 6.58 2.66
N THR A 195 -16.40 6.04 2.85
CA THR A 195 -16.24 4.71 3.46
C THR A 195 -16.70 4.70 4.91
N LEU A 196 -16.44 5.78 5.67
CA LEU A 196 -16.91 5.91 7.04
C LEU A 196 -18.44 6.00 7.13
N GLU A 197 -19.12 6.60 6.14
CA GLU A 197 -20.59 6.59 6.05
C GLU A 197 -21.12 5.15 5.91
N VAL A 198 -20.52 4.35 5.02
CA VAL A 198 -20.87 2.93 4.85
C VAL A 198 -20.59 2.14 6.12
N LEU A 199 -19.38 2.29 6.68
CA LEU A 199 -18.96 1.60 7.91
C LEU A 199 -19.88 1.95 9.10
N LYS A 200 -20.29 3.22 9.21
CA LYS A 200 -21.22 3.67 10.26
C LYS A 200 -22.60 3.01 10.12
N ALA A 201 -23.09 2.84 8.90
CA ALA A 201 -24.33 2.15 8.64
C ALA A 201 -24.23 0.65 8.99
N ASP A 202 -23.16 -0.03 8.57
CA ASP A 202 -22.92 -1.45 8.84
C ASP A 202 -22.76 -1.74 10.34
N LEU A 203 -21.98 -0.94 11.06
CA LEU A 203 -21.85 -1.03 12.52
C LEU A 203 -23.19 -0.69 13.22
N GLY A 204 -23.89 0.31 12.71
CA GLY A 204 -25.22 0.68 13.20
C GLY A 204 -26.24 -0.45 13.13
N ALA A 205 -26.23 -1.28 12.09
CA ALA A 205 -27.08 -2.46 11.99
C ALA A 205 -26.81 -3.49 13.12
N LEU A 206 -25.60 -3.45 13.69
CA LEU A 206 -25.18 -4.27 14.82
C LEU A 206 -25.31 -3.54 16.19
N ASN A 207 -25.99 -2.38 16.24
CA ASN A 207 -26.08 -1.52 17.42
C ASN A 207 -24.71 -1.07 17.97
N ILE A 208 -23.68 -1.02 17.12
CA ILE A 208 -22.34 -0.56 17.48
C ILE A 208 -22.20 0.91 17.05
N PRO A 209 -22.01 1.86 17.99
CA PRO A 209 -21.84 3.26 17.64
C PRO A 209 -20.44 3.50 17.08
N LEU A 210 -20.33 4.30 16.01
CA LEU A 210 -19.08 4.80 15.45
C LEU A 210 -18.96 6.31 15.71
N HIS A 211 -18.05 6.68 16.60
CA HIS A 211 -17.68 8.07 16.86
C HIS A 211 -16.61 8.52 15.87
N VAL A 212 -16.90 9.60 15.14
CA VAL A 212 -15.95 10.21 14.22
C VAL A 212 -15.82 11.69 14.55
N GLU A 213 -14.60 12.14 14.83
CA GLU A 213 -14.34 13.55 15.09
C GLU A 213 -13.05 14.03 14.44
N THR A 214 -12.92 15.36 14.28
CA THR A 214 -11.72 16.00 13.77
C THR A 214 -10.85 16.49 14.93
N VAL A 215 -9.58 16.05 14.93
CA VAL A 215 -8.54 16.51 15.87
C VAL A 215 -7.44 17.20 15.06
N GLU A 216 -7.35 18.52 15.17
CA GLU A 216 -6.46 19.35 14.36
C GLU A 216 -4.99 18.92 14.45
N LYS A 217 -4.49 18.76 15.68
CA LYS A 217 -3.09 18.46 15.95
C LYS A 217 -2.88 16.96 16.16
N ARG A 218 -2.09 16.32 15.29
CA ARG A 218 -1.79 14.88 15.38
C ARG A 218 -1.22 14.45 16.75
N LYS A 219 -0.44 15.31 17.41
CA LYS A 219 0.10 15.05 18.75
C LYS A 219 -0.97 15.04 19.85
N ALA A 220 -2.16 15.59 19.61
CA ALA A 220 -3.27 15.58 20.55
C ALA A 220 -4.12 14.31 20.46
N ILE A 221 -4.02 13.54 19.36
CA ILE A 221 -4.83 12.33 19.12
C ILE A 221 -4.73 11.32 20.28
N PRO A 222 -3.53 10.93 20.76
CA PRO A 222 -3.42 9.97 21.86
C PRO A 222 -4.21 10.36 23.10
N ASN A 223 -4.03 11.59 23.56
CA ASN A 223 -4.72 12.06 24.75
C ASN A 223 -6.24 12.15 24.53
N ARG A 224 -6.67 12.63 23.35
CA ARG A 224 -8.10 12.71 23.02
C ARG A 224 -8.78 11.34 23.01
N ILE A 225 -8.14 10.31 22.49
CA ILE A 225 -8.68 8.93 22.50
C ILE A 225 -8.81 8.43 23.95
N LEU A 226 -7.82 8.69 24.80
CA LEU A 226 -7.89 8.31 26.22
C LEU A 226 -9.02 9.03 26.96
N GLU A 227 -9.22 10.34 26.69
CA GLU A 227 -10.36 11.11 27.23
C GLU A 227 -11.72 10.53 26.80
N LEU A 228 -11.84 10.10 25.53
CA LEU A 228 -13.06 9.46 25.04
C LEU A 228 -13.30 8.11 25.74
N CYS A 229 -12.26 7.31 25.95
CA CYS A 229 -12.35 6.08 26.71
C CYS A 229 -12.84 6.35 28.14
N GLU A 230 -12.28 7.35 28.81
CA GLU A 230 -12.72 7.75 30.16
C GLU A 230 -14.16 8.26 30.19
N LYS A 231 -14.55 9.10 29.21
CA LYS A 231 -15.93 9.59 29.07
C LYS A 231 -16.96 8.45 28.98
N TRP A 232 -16.60 7.35 28.32
CA TRP A 232 -17.50 6.20 28.17
C TRP A 232 -17.28 5.08 29.18
N GLY A 233 -16.47 5.30 30.19
CA GLY A 233 -16.12 4.28 31.17
C GLY A 233 -15.41 3.07 30.56
N ALA A 234 -14.73 3.24 29.42
CA ALA A 234 -14.04 2.16 28.74
C ALA A 234 -12.65 1.96 29.32
N SER A 235 -12.36 0.75 29.77
CA SER A 235 -11.05 0.37 30.32
C SER A 235 -10.21 -0.48 29.35
N HIS A 236 -10.70 -0.77 28.15
CA HIS A 236 -9.99 -1.52 27.13
C HIS A 236 -10.13 -0.85 25.77
N LEU A 237 -8.99 -0.68 25.09
CA LEU A 237 -8.88 -0.15 23.73
C LEU A 237 -8.11 -1.13 22.86
N TYR A 238 -8.68 -1.47 21.71
CA TYR A 238 -8.04 -2.31 20.69
C TYR A 238 -7.78 -1.52 19.41
N THR A 239 -6.63 -1.74 18.78
CA THR A 239 -6.28 -1.12 17.49
C THR A 239 -5.34 -2.01 16.69
N ASN A 240 -5.39 -1.93 15.36
CA ASN A 240 -4.43 -2.59 14.48
C ASN A 240 -3.16 -1.74 14.32
N ILE A 241 -1.99 -2.39 14.26
CA ILE A 241 -0.69 -1.73 14.12
C ILE A 241 -0.54 -1.14 12.71
N GLU A 242 -0.11 0.12 12.64
CA GLU A 242 0.47 0.77 11.46
C GLU A 242 2.00 0.82 11.63
N TYR A 243 2.75 0.61 10.52
CA TYR A 243 4.19 0.38 10.59
C TYR A 243 5.04 1.63 10.32
N GLU A 244 4.44 2.76 10.12
CA GLU A 244 5.12 4.04 10.02
C GLU A 244 5.72 4.45 11.38
N VAL A 245 6.82 5.20 11.35
CA VAL A 245 7.63 5.51 12.54
C VAL A 245 6.84 6.21 13.65
N ASP A 246 6.08 7.23 13.27
CA ASP A 246 5.35 8.05 14.24
C ASP A 246 4.15 7.29 14.81
N GLU A 247 3.53 6.45 14.02
CA GLU A 247 2.41 5.58 14.41
C GLU A 247 2.86 4.55 15.45
N LEU A 248 3.96 3.88 15.20
CA LEU A 248 4.54 2.92 16.15
C LEU A 248 4.93 3.59 17.48
N ARG A 249 5.56 4.76 17.42
CA ARG A 249 5.92 5.54 18.62
C ARG A 249 4.68 6.04 19.36
N ARG A 250 3.66 6.49 18.64
CA ARG A 250 2.37 6.91 19.19
C ARG A 250 1.71 5.76 19.95
N GLU A 251 1.64 4.58 19.36
CA GLU A 251 1.03 3.41 19.97
C GLU A 251 1.82 2.91 21.18
N ALA A 252 3.14 2.95 21.14
CA ALA A 252 3.99 2.65 22.28
C ALA A 252 3.75 3.63 23.45
N LEU A 253 3.66 4.94 23.16
CA LEU A 253 3.34 5.95 24.15
C LEU A 253 1.94 5.71 24.74
N MET A 254 0.94 5.51 23.88
CA MET A 254 -0.44 5.25 24.33
C MET A 254 -0.53 3.99 25.21
N THR A 255 0.18 2.92 24.86
CA THR A 255 0.21 1.69 25.66
C THR A 255 0.71 1.95 27.08
N ARG A 256 1.77 2.76 27.25
CA ARG A 256 2.29 3.14 28.56
C ARG A 256 1.39 4.12 29.31
N THR A 257 0.95 5.19 28.64
CA THR A 257 0.12 6.22 29.30
C THR A 257 -1.30 5.73 29.58
N GLY A 258 -1.85 4.88 28.72
CA GLY A 258 -3.19 4.32 28.92
C GLY A 258 -3.29 3.49 30.18
N ILE A 259 -2.30 2.62 30.44
CA ILE A 259 -2.33 1.78 31.64
C ILE A 259 -2.19 2.60 32.93
N GLU A 260 -1.51 3.74 32.91
CA GLU A 260 -1.45 4.67 34.04
C GLU A 260 -2.82 5.33 34.31
N ARG A 261 -3.66 5.47 33.28
CA ARG A 261 -5.03 5.97 33.38
C ARG A 261 -6.07 4.84 33.57
N GLY A 262 -5.62 3.61 33.79
CA GLY A 262 -6.50 2.46 33.97
C GLY A 262 -7.13 1.92 32.67
N ILE A 263 -6.54 2.24 31.52
CA ILE A 263 -6.99 1.79 30.20
C ILE A 263 -5.96 0.82 29.63
N ALA A 264 -6.36 -0.43 29.45
CA ALA A 264 -5.57 -1.48 28.79
C ALA A 264 -5.62 -1.31 27.27
N ILE A 265 -4.48 -1.02 26.63
CA ILE A 265 -4.39 -0.83 25.18
C ILE A 265 -3.72 -2.05 24.55
N GLU A 266 -4.42 -2.64 23.58
CA GLU A 266 -3.95 -3.76 22.77
C GLU A 266 -3.76 -3.31 21.31
N ALA A 267 -2.51 -3.12 20.90
CA ALA A 267 -2.15 -2.93 19.50
C ALA A 267 -1.77 -4.28 18.90
N VAL A 268 -2.46 -4.72 17.84
CA VAL A 268 -2.27 -6.05 17.25
C VAL A 268 -1.90 -5.99 15.77
N PRO A 269 -1.06 -6.89 15.27
CA PRO A 269 -0.73 -6.93 13.85
C PRO A 269 -1.91 -7.49 13.04
N ASP A 270 -2.30 -6.75 11.98
CA ASP A 270 -3.38 -7.14 11.05
C ASP A 270 -3.17 -6.62 9.62
N THR A 271 -2.33 -5.61 9.46
CA THR A 271 -2.10 -4.93 8.17
C THR A 271 -1.44 -5.83 7.13
N CYS A 272 -0.61 -6.78 7.56
CA CYS A 272 0.07 -7.78 6.73
C CYS A 272 -0.55 -9.16 6.93
N VAL A 273 -0.37 -10.05 5.95
CA VAL A 273 -0.71 -11.49 6.10
C VAL A 273 0.21 -12.15 7.11
N VAL A 274 1.51 -11.87 7.01
CA VAL A 274 2.52 -12.25 8.00
C VAL A 274 3.05 -10.98 8.65
N ALA A 275 2.99 -10.88 9.96
CA ALA A 275 3.37 -9.67 10.68
C ALA A 275 4.86 -9.33 10.47
N ALA A 276 5.18 -8.04 10.45
CA ALA A 276 6.58 -7.60 10.41
C ALA A 276 7.32 -8.08 11.65
N GLY A 277 8.52 -8.67 11.45
CA GLY A 277 9.32 -9.29 12.52
C GLY A 277 9.16 -10.81 12.63
N GLU A 278 8.10 -11.40 12.07
CA GLU A 278 7.89 -12.86 12.07
C GLU A 278 8.84 -13.63 11.13
N LEU A 279 9.35 -12.97 10.10
CA LEU A 279 10.25 -13.57 9.13
C LEU A 279 11.67 -13.05 9.30
N SER A 280 12.59 -13.97 9.50
CA SER A 280 14.03 -13.69 9.52
C SER A 280 14.81 -14.67 8.65
N SER A 281 15.97 -14.24 8.16
CA SER A 281 16.92 -15.10 7.47
C SER A 281 17.55 -16.10 8.42
N GLY A 282 18.27 -17.09 7.89
CA GLY A 282 19.01 -18.05 8.71
C GLY A 282 20.05 -17.43 9.66
N THR A 283 20.41 -16.15 9.43
CA THR A 283 21.29 -15.36 10.30
C THR A 283 20.53 -14.48 11.29
N GLY A 284 19.20 -14.60 11.37
CA GLY A 284 18.35 -13.80 12.25
C GLY A 284 18.06 -12.38 11.75
N ASN A 285 18.54 -12.01 10.55
CA ASN A 285 18.35 -10.68 9.98
C ASN A 285 17.09 -10.61 9.11
N GLN A 286 16.51 -9.40 8.97
CA GLN A 286 15.45 -9.12 8.02
C GLN A 286 15.96 -9.28 6.58
N TYR A 287 15.10 -9.81 5.71
CA TYR A 287 15.39 -9.92 4.28
C TYR A 287 15.39 -8.55 3.59
N ALA A 288 16.45 -8.25 2.85
CA ALA A 288 16.58 -7.07 2.00
C ALA A 288 16.32 -7.35 0.51
N VAL A 289 15.99 -8.59 0.14
CA VAL A 289 15.73 -9.03 -1.24
C VAL A 289 14.40 -9.79 -1.27
N TYR A 290 13.52 -9.43 -2.21
CA TYR A 290 12.17 -9.96 -2.29
C TYR A 290 12.11 -11.48 -2.51
N SER A 291 12.87 -12.00 -3.46
CA SER A 291 12.75 -13.42 -3.83
C SER A 291 13.04 -14.41 -2.69
N PRO A 292 14.11 -14.27 -1.89
CA PRO A 292 14.30 -15.12 -0.71
C PRO A 292 13.25 -14.84 0.37
N TRP A 293 12.84 -13.57 0.56
CA TRP A 293 11.77 -13.22 1.49
C TRP A 293 10.45 -13.89 1.11
N PHE A 294 10.06 -13.84 -0.16
CA PHE A 294 8.82 -14.46 -0.65
C PHE A 294 8.81 -15.97 -0.45
N ARG A 295 9.94 -16.67 -0.69
CA ARG A 295 10.06 -18.09 -0.37
C ARG A 295 9.87 -18.37 1.12
N ALA A 296 10.45 -17.56 1.99
CA ALA A 296 10.27 -17.68 3.43
C ALA A 296 8.80 -17.41 3.84
N TRP A 297 8.16 -16.39 3.25
CA TRP A 297 6.75 -16.04 3.48
C TRP A 297 5.80 -17.19 3.07
N ILE A 298 6.01 -17.79 1.91
CA ILE A 298 5.26 -18.97 1.45
C ILE A 298 5.47 -20.16 2.40
N SER A 299 6.72 -20.47 2.73
CA SER A 299 7.06 -21.58 3.64
C SER A 299 6.41 -21.39 5.02
N TYR A 300 6.47 -20.16 5.53
CA TYR A 300 5.85 -19.81 6.81
C TYR A 300 4.33 -20.03 6.78
N LEU A 301 3.64 -19.58 5.74
CA LEU A 301 2.19 -19.78 5.62
C LEU A 301 1.80 -21.24 5.42
N HIS A 302 2.62 -22.06 4.76
CA HIS A 302 2.38 -23.50 4.64
C HIS A 302 2.54 -24.22 5.98
N THR A 303 3.47 -23.78 6.83
CA THR A 303 3.68 -24.37 8.18
C THR A 303 2.75 -23.78 9.24
N HIS A 304 2.21 -22.57 8.99
CA HIS A 304 1.30 -21.87 9.90
C HIS A 304 0.00 -21.43 9.18
N PRO A 305 -0.82 -22.39 8.70
CA PRO A 305 -1.98 -22.08 7.86
C PRO A 305 -3.05 -21.25 8.59
N HIS A 306 -3.02 -21.22 9.92
CA HIS A 306 -3.94 -20.40 10.72
C HIS A 306 -3.78 -18.88 10.48
N HIS A 307 -2.64 -18.41 9.94
CA HIS A 307 -2.48 -17.02 9.53
C HIS A 307 -3.40 -16.60 8.36
N LEU A 308 -3.98 -17.56 7.64
CA LEU A 308 -4.99 -17.32 6.61
C LEU A 308 -6.43 -17.53 7.12
N THR A 309 -6.63 -17.84 8.40
CA THR A 309 -7.95 -17.92 9.00
C THR A 309 -8.52 -16.53 9.20
N LEU A 310 -9.73 -16.29 8.66
CA LEU A 310 -10.37 -14.98 8.72
C LEU A 310 -11.04 -14.76 10.08
N PHE A 311 -10.89 -13.56 10.61
CA PHE A 311 -11.55 -13.15 11.85
C PHE A 311 -13.02 -12.85 11.61
N GLN A 312 -13.87 -13.31 12.53
CA GLN A 312 -15.33 -13.11 12.44
C GLN A 312 -15.67 -11.63 12.66
N PRO A 313 -16.74 -11.14 12.01
CA PRO A 313 -17.29 -9.82 12.27
C PRO A 313 -17.68 -9.63 13.73
N PRO A 314 -17.82 -8.38 14.22
CA PRO A 314 -18.24 -8.12 15.59
C PRO A 314 -19.66 -8.61 15.84
N VAL A 315 -19.93 -9.03 17.06
CA VAL A 315 -21.29 -9.41 17.46
C VAL A 315 -22.14 -8.18 17.76
N LYS A 316 -23.46 -8.31 17.59
CA LYS A 316 -24.42 -7.25 17.88
C LYS A 316 -24.36 -6.82 19.36
N ASN A 317 -24.27 -5.52 19.61
CA ASN A 317 -24.39 -4.95 20.95
C ASN A 317 -25.80 -5.14 21.54
N PRO A 318 -25.96 -5.07 22.88
CA PRO A 318 -27.28 -4.99 23.53
C PRO A 318 -28.11 -3.82 22.96
N GLU A 319 -29.41 -3.97 22.91
CA GLU A 319 -30.32 -2.92 22.39
C GLU A 319 -30.21 -1.60 23.17
N SER A 320 -29.89 -1.66 24.48
CA SER A 320 -29.68 -0.50 25.32
C SER A 320 -28.53 0.42 24.79
N ALA A 321 -27.58 -0.10 24.02
CA ALA A 321 -26.53 0.71 23.43
C ALA A 321 -27.07 1.84 22.53
N ARG A 322 -28.22 1.62 21.87
CA ARG A 322 -28.88 2.65 21.04
C ARG A 322 -29.31 3.87 21.84
N SER A 323 -29.90 3.68 23.01
CA SER A 323 -30.34 4.77 23.89
C SER A 323 -29.15 5.41 24.61
N THR A 324 -28.23 4.58 25.11
CA THR A 324 -27.06 5.06 25.87
C THR A 324 -26.12 5.93 25.02
N TYR A 325 -25.90 5.58 23.74
CA TYR A 325 -24.99 6.28 22.84
C TYR A 325 -25.72 6.97 21.68
N LYS A 326 -26.95 7.41 21.91
CA LYS A 326 -27.80 8.05 20.91
C LYS A 326 -27.09 9.17 20.16
N GLU A 327 -26.38 10.04 20.88
CA GLU A 327 -25.63 11.17 20.30
C GLU A 327 -24.59 10.71 19.27
N ILE A 328 -23.92 9.54 19.49
CA ILE A 328 -22.93 8.99 18.56
C ILE A 328 -23.63 8.42 17.32
N PHE A 329 -24.75 7.74 17.49
CA PHE A 329 -25.53 7.22 16.36
C PHE A 329 -26.07 8.35 15.46
N ASP A 330 -26.54 9.42 16.07
CA ASP A 330 -27.14 10.55 15.36
C ASP A 330 -26.09 11.55 14.78
N SER A 331 -24.81 11.45 15.20
CA SER A 331 -23.76 12.34 14.71
C SER A 331 -23.50 12.14 13.21
N ALA A 332 -23.22 13.22 12.48
CA ALA A 332 -22.78 13.12 11.09
C ALA A 332 -21.29 12.77 11.01
N ILE A 333 -20.85 12.22 9.87
CA ILE A 333 -19.43 12.13 9.52
C ILE A 333 -18.95 13.56 9.23
N PRO A 334 -17.85 14.04 9.83
CA PRO A 334 -17.30 15.35 9.54
C PRO A 334 -16.93 15.53 8.07
N GLU A 335 -16.99 16.76 7.59
CA GLU A 335 -16.55 17.09 6.24
C GLU A 335 -15.00 17.00 6.09
N ALA A 336 -14.55 16.95 4.83
CA ALA A 336 -13.13 17.01 4.52
C ALA A 336 -12.52 18.34 5.03
N PRO A 337 -11.31 18.31 5.61
CA PRO A 337 -10.58 19.54 5.91
C PRO A 337 -10.45 20.43 4.66
N ALA A 338 -10.48 21.76 4.85
CA ALA A 338 -10.52 22.72 3.75
C ALA A 338 -9.41 22.49 2.69
N ASN A 339 -8.19 22.17 3.15
CA ASN A 339 -7.04 21.88 2.28
C ASN A 339 -7.10 20.49 1.60
N LYS A 340 -8.13 19.69 1.86
CA LYS A 340 -8.38 18.37 1.26
C LYS A 340 -9.76 18.26 0.63
N SER A 341 -10.45 19.39 0.47
CA SER A 341 -11.74 19.44 -0.22
C SER A 341 -11.57 19.35 -1.73
N LEU A 342 -12.42 18.56 -2.37
CA LEU A 342 -12.53 18.47 -3.82
C LEU A 342 -13.57 19.47 -4.35
N THR A 343 -13.39 19.94 -5.58
CA THR A 343 -14.44 20.68 -6.31
C THR A 343 -15.65 19.79 -6.59
N ASN A 344 -16.79 20.37 -6.93
CA ASN A 344 -18.00 19.59 -7.23
C ASN A 344 -17.83 18.69 -8.46
N GLU A 345 -17.09 19.14 -9.47
CA GLU A 345 -16.76 18.37 -10.67
C GLU A 345 -15.85 17.18 -10.32
N GLU A 346 -14.85 17.39 -9.49
CA GLU A 346 -13.97 16.33 -9.00
C GLU A 346 -14.74 15.33 -8.15
N LYS A 347 -15.58 15.78 -7.21
CA LYS A 347 -16.46 14.90 -6.43
C LYS A 347 -17.31 14.03 -7.35
N LYS A 348 -17.99 14.63 -8.33
CA LYS A 348 -18.82 13.89 -9.29
C LYS A 348 -17.99 12.85 -10.06
N ARG A 349 -16.82 13.24 -10.56
CA ARG A 349 -15.91 12.38 -11.32
C ARG A 349 -15.38 11.22 -10.49
N PHE A 350 -14.75 11.50 -9.33
CA PHE A 350 -14.13 10.47 -8.51
C PHE A 350 -15.15 9.52 -7.87
N ARG A 351 -16.31 10.03 -7.46
CA ARG A 351 -17.36 9.20 -6.86
C ARG A 351 -17.95 8.19 -7.85
N SER A 352 -18.04 8.55 -9.13
CA SER A 352 -18.49 7.61 -10.17
C SER A 352 -17.48 6.48 -10.46
N MET A 353 -16.18 6.75 -10.27
CA MET A 353 -15.11 5.76 -10.53
C MET A 353 -14.79 4.88 -9.32
N TRP A 354 -14.97 5.41 -8.11
CA TRP A 354 -14.49 4.81 -6.87
C TRP A 354 -15.62 4.67 -5.85
N PRO A 355 -16.52 3.67 -6.00
CA PRO A 355 -17.49 3.33 -4.97
C PRO A 355 -16.79 2.93 -3.67
N PRO A 356 -17.27 3.41 -2.50
CA PRO A 356 -16.61 3.19 -1.21
C PRO A 356 -17.05 1.89 -0.51
N GLY A 357 -16.34 1.54 0.54
CA GLY A 357 -16.74 0.55 1.52
C GLY A 357 -16.28 -0.87 1.25
N GLU A 358 -16.52 -1.73 2.22
CA GLU A 358 -16.10 -3.13 2.24
C GLU A 358 -16.85 -3.99 1.22
N HIS A 359 -18.14 -3.73 1.01
CA HIS A 359 -18.98 -4.49 0.08
C HIS A 359 -18.45 -4.41 -1.35
N GLU A 360 -18.11 -3.21 -1.81
CA GLU A 360 -17.50 -2.99 -3.13
C GLU A 360 -16.13 -3.69 -3.24
N ALA A 361 -15.33 -3.65 -2.18
CA ALA A 361 -14.03 -4.31 -2.13
C ALA A 361 -14.13 -5.82 -2.34
N LEU A 362 -15.07 -6.45 -1.64
CA LEU A 362 -15.34 -7.89 -1.73
C LEU A 362 -15.91 -8.27 -3.09
N GLU A 363 -16.80 -7.44 -3.66
CA GLU A 363 -17.35 -7.66 -4.99
C GLU A 363 -16.26 -7.57 -6.07
N ARG A 364 -15.38 -6.57 -6.01
CA ARG A 364 -14.22 -6.45 -6.94
C ARG A 364 -13.28 -7.65 -6.85
N LEU A 365 -12.97 -8.08 -5.63
CA LEU A 365 -12.16 -9.27 -5.42
C LEU A 365 -12.81 -10.50 -6.03
N SER A 366 -14.08 -10.74 -5.76
CA SER A 366 -14.84 -11.87 -6.28
C SER A 366 -14.90 -11.88 -7.80
N LYS A 367 -15.23 -10.74 -8.44
CA LYS A 367 -15.24 -10.60 -9.90
C LYS A 367 -13.86 -10.85 -10.52
N PHE A 368 -12.80 -10.35 -9.89
CA PHE A 368 -11.44 -10.58 -10.37
C PHE A 368 -11.05 -12.06 -10.31
N ILE A 369 -11.28 -12.70 -9.17
CA ILE A 369 -10.94 -14.11 -8.96
C ILE A 369 -11.73 -15.02 -9.92
N SER A 370 -13.02 -14.74 -10.16
CA SER A 370 -13.85 -15.58 -11.01
C SER A 370 -13.65 -15.37 -12.52
N MET A 371 -13.22 -14.16 -12.95
CA MET A 371 -13.25 -13.79 -14.38
C MET A 371 -11.89 -13.46 -14.99
N LYS A 372 -10.91 -13.05 -14.18
CA LYS A 372 -9.68 -12.44 -14.73
C LYS A 372 -8.38 -13.11 -14.26
N VAL A 373 -8.38 -13.74 -13.08
CA VAL A 373 -7.15 -14.19 -12.44
C VAL A 373 -6.38 -15.21 -13.26
N ASP A 374 -7.05 -16.08 -14.03
CA ASP A 374 -6.41 -17.11 -14.84
C ASP A 374 -5.45 -16.52 -15.88
N LYS A 375 -5.83 -15.39 -16.50
CA LYS A 375 -5.04 -14.69 -17.52
C LYS A 375 -4.13 -13.60 -16.94
N TYR A 376 -4.11 -13.44 -15.63
CA TYR A 376 -3.41 -12.34 -14.99
C TYR A 376 -1.90 -12.34 -15.28
N ALA A 377 -1.26 -13.51 -15.29
CA ALA A 377 0.18 -13.62 -15.56
C ALA A 377 0.58 -13.00 -16.91
N ASP A 378 -0.27 -13.17 -17.93
CA ASP A 378 -0.01 -12.74 -19.30
C ASP A 378 -0.39 -11.27 -19.53
N THR A 379 -1.45 -10.79 -18.88
CA THR A 379 -2.07 -9.49 -19.19
C THR A 379 -1.74 -8.38 -18.20
N ARG A 380 -1.20 -8.71 -17.03
CA ARG A 380 -0.96 -7.78 -15.92
C ARG A 380 -0.08 -6.58 -16.24
N ASN A 381 0.69 -6.63 -17.33
CA ASN A 381 1.60 -5.55 -17.72
C ASN A 381 1.01 -4.63 -18.82
N VAL A 382 -0.20 -4.88 -19.31
CA VAL A 382 -0.85 -4.12 -20.38
C VAL A 382 -1.88 -3.18 -19.77
N PRO A 383 -1.61 -1.85 -19.64
CA PRO A 383 -2.54 -0.92 -18.99
C PRO A 383 -3.91 -0.81 -19.64
N ALA A 384 -3.99 -1.00 -20.98
CA ALA A 384 -5.24 -0.97 -21.73
C ALA A 384 -6.16 -2.17 -21.45
N ALA A 385 -5.59 -3.33 -21.04
CA ALA A 385 -6.31 -4.60 -20.97
C ALA A 385 -7.35 -4.71 -19.83
N ASN A 386 -7.42 -3.73 -18.90
CA ASN A 386 -8.30 -3.77 -17.72
C ASN A 386 -8.33 -5.14 -17.02
N SER A 387 -7.17 -5.79 -16.92
CA SER A 387 -7.00 -7.17 -16.45
C SER A 387 -6.60 -7.30 -14.99
N THR A 388 -6.43 -6.19 -14.29
CA THR A 388 -6.05 -6.17 -12.87
C THR A 388 -7.28 -6.11 -11.96
N ALA A 389 -7.10 -6.46 -10.68
CA ALA A 389 -8.18 -6.43 -9.69
C ALA A 389 -8.59 -5.01 -9.29
N VAL A 390 -7.68 -4.03 -9.40
CA VAL A 390 -7.86 -2.63 -8.96
C VAL A 390 -8.33 -2.54 -7.49
N ILE A 391 -7.82 -3.43 -6.63
CA ILE A 391 -8.14 -3.46 -5.20
C ILE A 391 -7.15 -2.69 -4.33
N SER A 392 -6.13 -2.07 -4.91
CA SER A 392 -5.12 -1.31 -4.15
C SER A 392 -5.74 -0.17 -3.34
N VAL A 393 -6.80 0.47 -3.84
CA VAL A 393 -7.58 1.50 -3.11
C VAL A 393 -8.15 0.93 -1.82
N HIS A 394 -8.71 -0.28 -1.91
CA HIS A 394 -9.32 -0.98 -0.79
C HIS A 394 -8.28 -1.54 0.21
N LEU A 395 -7.13 -2.01 -0.29
CA LEU A 395 -6.01 -2.42 0.57
C LEU A 395 -5.36 -1.22 1.30
N ALA A 396 -5.31 -0.05 0.64
CA ALA A 396 -4.74 1.16 1.23
C ALA A 396 -5.64 1.80 2.30
N SER A 397 -6.97 1.77 2.10
CA SER A 397 -7.96 2.26 3.07
C SER A 397 -8.34 1.20 4.12
N GLY A 398 -7.95 -0.05 3.89
CA GLY A 398 -8.24 -1.19 4.75
C GLY A 398 -9.68 -1.69 4.68
N THR A 399 -10.45 -1.32 3.65
CA THR A 399 -11.77 -1.90 3.35
C THR A 399 -11.68 -3.34 2.83
N LEU A 400 -10.47 -3.82 2.56
CA LEU A 400 -10.15 -5.21 2.26
C LEU A 400 -8.86 -5.60 2.99
N SER A 401 -8.85 -6.74 3.66
CA SER A 401 -7.63 -7.27 4.27
C SER A 401 -6.77 -7.99 3.22
N ALA A 402 -5.44 -7.92 3.39
CA ALA A 402 -4.52 -8.70 2.58
C ALA A 402 -4.72 -10.21 2.81
N ARG A 403 -5.08 -10.62 4.01
CA ARG A 403 -5.38 -12.01 4.39
C ARG A 403 -6.59 -12.55 3.62
N THR A 404 -7.71 -11.80 3.59
CA THR A 404 -8.90 -12.15 2.80
C THR A 404 -8.54 -12.29 1.31
N ALA A 405 -7.73 -11.38 0.77
CA ALA A 405 -7.31 -11.41 -0.62
C ALA A 405 -6.50 -12.69 -0.95
N VAL A 406 -5.52 -13.03 -0.12
CA VAL A 406 -4.68 -14.24 -0.30
C VAL A 406 -5.48 -15.51 -0.08
N ALA A 407 -6.33 -15.56 0.95
CA ALA A 407 -7.18 -16.72 1.25
C ALA A 407 -8.17 -17.00 0.09
N ALA A 408 -8.79 -15.97 -0.48
CA ALA A 408 -9.68 -16.10 -1.63
C ALA A 408 -8.94 -16.64 -2.87
N ALA A 409 -7.74 -16.14 -3.15
CA ALA A 409 -6.92 -16.63 -4.24
C ALA A 409 -6.47 -18.09 -4.04
N GLN A 410 -6.05 -18.45 -2.82
CA GLN A 410 -5.71 -19.82 -2.46
C GLN A 410 -6.93 -20.76 -2.64
N ALA A 411 -8.10 -20.34 -2.18
CA ALA A 411 -9.32 -21.12 -2.31
C ALA A 411 -9.72 -21.36 -3.77
N ALA A 412 -9.47 -20.42 -4.67
CA ALA A 412 -9.71 -20.55 -6.11
C ALA A 412 -8.65 -21.41 -6.81
N ASN A 413 -7.47 -21.57 -6.23
CA ASN A 413 -6.39 -22.36 -6.83
C ASN A 413 -6.70 -23.86 -6.73
N SER A 414 -6.64 -24.58 -7.85
CA SER A 414 -6.92 -26.03 -7.91
C SER A 414 -6.05 -26.86 -6.96
N THR A 415 -4.80 -26.44 -6.76
CA THR A 415 -3.83 -27.13 -5.88
C THR A 415 -3.98 -26.75 -4.41
N LYS A 416 -4.74 -25.68 -4.09
CA LYS A 416 -4.79 -25.06 -2.75
C LYS A 416 -3.43 -24.60 -2.21
N LYS A 417 -2.39 -24.55 -3.06
CA LYS A 417 -1.05 -24.05 -2.72
C LYS A 417 -0.97 -22.56 -3.05
N LEU A 418 -0.06 -21.86 -2.38
CA LEU A 418 0.22 -20.45 -2.61
C LEU A 418 1.24 -20.21 -3.75
N ASP A 419 2.06 -21.23 -4.05
CA ASP A 419 3.20 -21.18 -4.98
C ASP A 419 3.14 -22.21 -6.11
N GLY A 420 2.00 -22.89 -6.28
CA GLY A 420 1.81 -23.90 -7.32
C GLY A 420 0.41 -23.83 -7.95
N GLY A 421 0.20 -24.50 -9.07
CA GLY A 421 -1.07 -24.52 -9.78
C GLY A 421 -1.18 -23.41 -10.83
N ASN A 422 -2.25 -22.61 -10.76
CA ASN A 422 -2.52 -21.55 -11.74
C ASN A 422 -1.51 -20.40 -11.64
N LYS A 423 -0.79 -20.11 -12.74
CA LYS A 423 0.25 -19.06 -12.81
C LYS A 423 -0.31 -17.65 -12.55
N GLY A 424 -1.54 -17.39 -12.96
CA GLY A 424 -2.19 -16.10 -12.71
C GLY A 424 -2.44 -15.89 -11.23
N ILE A 425 -2.95 -16.91 -10.52
CA ILE A 425 -3.19 -16.89 -9.07
C ILE A 425 -1.87 -16.72 -8.31
N VAL A 426 -0.85 -17.53 -8.62
CA VAL A 426 0.47 -17.44 -7.98
C VAL A 426 1.09 -16.06 -8.20
N GLY A 427 1.03 -15.55 -9.44
CA GLY A 427 1.51 -14.21 -9.78
C GLY A 427 0.77 -13.11 -9.02
N TRP A 428 -0.55 -13.24 -8.84
CA TRP A 428 -1.34 -12.25 -8.12
C TRP A 428 -1.10 -12.30 -6.59
N ILE A 429 -0.98 -13.49 -6.00
CA ILE A 429 -0.55 -13.65 -4.60
C ILE A 429 0.80 -12.96 -4.37
N SER A 430 1.74 -13.12 -5.30
CA SER A 430 3.04 -12.44 -5.24
C SER A 430 2.90 -10.90 -5.21
N GLU A 431 1.94 -10.31 -5.92
CA GLU A 431 1.72 -8.85 -5.86
C GLU A 431 1.17 -8.39 -4.49
N VAL A 432 0.30 -9.21 -3.87
CA VAL A 432 -0.16 -8.92 -2.49
C VAL A 432 1.00 -9.08 -1.49
N ALA A 433 1.86 -10.10 -1.70
CA ALA A 433 3.04 -10.31 -0.87
C ALA A 433 4.08 -9.18 -0.98
N TRP A 434 4.23 -8.51 -2.15
CA TRP A 434 5.06 -7.32 -2.28
C TRP A 434 4.65 -6.19 -1.32
N ARG A 435 3.34 -6.03 -1.07
CA ARG A 435 2.86 -5.06 -0.09
C ARG A 435 3.32 -5.41 1.33
N ASP A 436 3.23 -6.69 1.73
CA ASP A 436 3.75 -7.16 3.01
C ASP A 436 5.27 -6.92 3.11
N PHE A 437 6.02 -7.28 2.06
CA PHE A 437 7.47 -7.08 2.02
C PHE A 437 7.87 -5.62 2.27
N TYR A 438 7.23 -4.66 1.60
CA TYR A 438 7.53 -3.25 1.81
C TYR A 438 7.17 -2.77 3.23
N LYS A 439 6.13 -3.31 3.85
CA LYS A 439 5.82 -3.01 5.26
C LYS A 439 6.83 -3.63 6.23
N HIS A 440 7.35 -4.83 5.95
CA HIS A 440 8.46 -5.41 6.70
C HIS A 440 9.74 -4.56 6.58
N VAL A 441 10.03 -4.06 5.38
CA VAL A 441 11.16 -3.13 5.15
C VAL A 441 11.00 -1.87 5.98
N LEU A 442 9.82 -1.27 5.97
CA LEU A 442 9.50 -0.04 6.69
C LEU A 442 9.67 -0.21 8.21
N ALA A 443 9.15 -1.30 8.76
CA ALA A 443 9.23 -1.60 10.19
C ALA A 443 10.68 -1.85 10.66
N HIS A 444 11.48 -2.50 9.81
CA HIS A 444 12.84 -2.88 10.17
C HIS A 444 13.88 -1.78 9.89
N TRP A 445 13.70 -1.00 8.82
CA TRP A 445 14.58 0.11 8.44
C TRP A 445 13.83 1.44 8.44
N PRO A 446 13.51 1.98 9.62
CA PRO A 446 12.61 3.12 9.76
C PRO A 446 13.11 4.40 9.06
N TYR A 447 14.41 4.50 8.76
CA TYR A 447 14.97 5.65 8.05
C TYR A 447 14.47 5.82 6.61
N VAL A 448 13.89 4.77 6.00
CA VAL A 448 13.25 4.93 4.68
C VAL A 448 12.02 5.82 4.74
N CYS A 449 11.32 5.89 5.90
CA CYS A 449 10.26 6.86 6.16
C CYS A 449 10.78 8.31 6.22
N MET A 450 12.08 8.49 6.35
CA MET A 450 12.72 9.77 6.63
C MET A 450 13.41 10.35 5.39
N ASN A 451 12.89 10.05 4.20
CA ASN A 451 13.46 10.51 2.90
C ASN A 451 14.90 10.05 2.64
N LYS A 452 15.34 8.99 3.28
CA LYS A 452 16.68 8.43 3.07
C LYS A 452 16.64 7.27 2.07
N PRO A 453 17.63 7.13 1.20
CA PRO A 453 17.78 5.94 0.39
C PRO A 453 18.01 4.73 1.29
N PHE A 454 17.52 3.56 0.88
CA PHE A 454 17.76 2.31 1.62
C PHE A 454 19.27 2.01 1.76
N LYS A 455 20.03 2.33 0.73
CA LYS A 455 21.50 2.23 0.73
C LYS A 455 22.10 3.62 0.90
N PRO A 456 22.77 3.91 2.02
CA PRO A 456 23.32 5.22 2.33
C PRO A 456 24.27 5.79 1.26
N GLU A 457 25.00 4.91 0.55
CA GLU A 457 25.90 5.29 -0.53
C GLU A 457 25.22 6.02 -1.70
N TYR A 458 23.91 5.90 -1.85
CA TYR A 458 23.13 6.62 -2.85
C TYR A 458 22.73 8.04 -2.42
N THR A 459 23.10 8.46 -1.22
CA THR A 459 22.82 9.82 -0.72
C THR A 459 23.59 10.88 -1.51
N ASP A 460 24.79 10.53 -2.01
CA ASP A 460 25.70 11.47 -2.67
C ASP A 460 25.43 11.63 -4.18
N ILE A 461 24.33 11.06 -4.69
CA ILE A 461 23.91 11.30 -6.07
C ILE A 461 23.36 12.72 -6.19
N GLU A 462 23.98 13.51 -7.05
CA GLU A 462 23.50 14.86 -7.37
C GLU A 462 22.34 14.80 -8.35
N TRP A 463 21.16 15.19 -7.88
CA TRP A 463 19.94 15.30 -8.66
C TRP A 463 19.85 16.67 -9.35
N GLU A 464 19.07 16.72 -10.43
CA GLU A 464 18.64 17.98 -11.04
C GLU A 464 17.38 18.51 -10.36
N TYR A 465 17.27 19.83 -10.23
CA TYR A 465 16.10 20.53 -9.71
C TYR A 465 15.62 21.51 -10.79
N ASN A 466 14.89 20.98 -11.78
CA ASN A 466 14.41 21.71 -12.92
C ASN A 466 12.90 21.78 -12.92
N ASP A 467 12.35 22.92 -12.52
CA ASP A 467 10.90 23.13 -12.38
C ASP A 467 10.15 22.98 -13.70
N GLU A 468 10.73 23.42 -14.83
CA GLU A 468 10.10 23.29 -16.15
C GLU A 468 9.94 21.80 -16.54
N LEU A 469 11.01 21.02 -16.40
CA LEU A 469 10.95 19.58 -16.69
C LEU A 469 10.04 18.84 -15.72
N PHE A 470 10.06 19.21 -14.44
CA PHE A 470 9.15 18.64 -13.46
C PHE A 470 7.70 18.96 -13.78
N GLN A 471 7.39 20.19 -14.16
CA GLN A 471 6.05 20.59 -14.58
C GLN A 471 5.59 19.84 -15.85
N LYS A 472 6.45 19.69 -16.85
CA LYS A 472 6.14 18.89 -18.04
C LYS A 472 5.81 17.45 -17.68
N TRP A 473 6.55 16.86 -16.74
CA TRP A 473 6.26 15.52 -16.24
C TRP A 473 4.92 15.45 -15.48
N THR A 474 4.68 16.34 -14.54
CA THR A 474 3.44 16.34 -13.73
C THR A 474 2.19 16.57 -14.57
N THR A 475 2.29 17.37 -15.64
CA THR A 475 1.15 17.68 -16.52
C THR A 475 0.99 16.72 -17.70
N GLY A 476 1.94 15.75 -17.86
CA GLY A 476 1.91 14.82 -18.99
C GLY A 476 2.15 15.53 -20.33
N GLN A 477 3.20 16.34 -20.40
CA GLN A 477 3.64 17.11 -21.57
C GLN A 477 5.12 16.93 -21.88
N THR A 478 5.63 15.73 -21.64
CA THR A 478 7.06 15.40 -21.84
C THR A 478 7.42 15.15 -23.30
N GLY A 479 6.45 14.90 -24.16
CA GLY A 479 6.63 14.46 -25.54
C GLY A 479 6.94 12.96 -25.66
N TYR A 480 6.84 12.21 -24.57
CA TYR A 480 6.90 10.76 -24.51
C TYR A 480 5.50 10.19 -24.30
N PRO A 481 4.81 9.70 -25.33
CA PRO A 481 3.37 9.47 -25.30
C PRO A 481 2.88 8.55 -24.18
N PHE A 482 3.62 7.48 -23.86
CA PHE A 482 3.23 6.57 -22.78
C PHE A 482 3.41 7.20 -21.39
N VAL A 483 4.46 8.02 -21.21
CA VAL A 483 4.69 8.77 -19.96
C VAL A 483 3.58 9.80 -19.77
N ASP A 484 3.26 10.55 -20.82
CA ASP A 484 2.22 11.57 -20.80
C ASP A 484 0.84 10.98 -20.54
N ALA A 485 0.52 9.87 -21.20
CA ALA A 485 -0.72 9.11 -20.95
C ALA A 485 -0.86 8.69 -19.49
N ALA A 486 0.23 8.20 -18.89
CA ALA A 486 0.24 7.74 -17.52
C ALA A 486 0.04 8.88 -16.50
N MET A 487 0.70 10.01 -16.69
CA MET A 487 0.56 11.17 -15.80
C MET A 487 -0.84 11.81 -15.94
N ARG A 488 -1.39 11.90 -17.17
CA ARG A 488 -2.76 12.36 -17.39
C ARG A 488 -3.80 11.42 -16.79
N GLN A 489 -3.58 10.10 -16.84
CA GLN A 489 -4.42 9.14 -16.13
C GLN A 489 -4.41 9.40 -14.63
N LEU A 490 -3.23 9.54 -14.01
CA LEU A 490 -3.11 9.84 -12.58
C LEU A 490 -3.91 11.08 -12.20
N ASN A 491 -3.69 12.19 -12.90
CA ASN A 491 -4.33 13.47 -12.61
C ASN A 491 -5.86 13.42 -12.79
N HIS A 492 -6.35 12.62 -13.74
CA HIS A 492 -7.78 12.50 -14.01
C HIS A 492 -8.50 11.52 -13.07
N THR A 493 -7.85 10.41 -12.70
CA THR A 493 -8.50 9.30 -11.99
C THR A 493 -8.05 9.11 -10.54
N GLY A 494 -6.97 9.76 -10.11
CA GLY A 494 -6.31 9.45 -8.84
C GLY A 494 -5.61 8.09 -8.81
N TYR A 495 -5.47 7.43 -9.98
CA TYR A 495 -4.92 6.08 -10.10
C TYR A 495 -4.02 5.94 -11.31
N MET A 496 -3.01 5.08 -11.20
CA MET A 496 -2.15 4.72 -12.32
C MET A 496 -1.84 3.23 -12.27
N HIS A 497 -1.86 2.56 -13.43
CA HIS A 497 -1.50 1.16 -13.55
C HIS A 497 -0.04 0.91 -13.14
N ASN A 498 0.27 -0.20 -12.42
CA ASN A 498 1.61 -0.48 -11.87
C ASN A 498 2.72 -0.38 -12.92
N ARG A 499 2.55 -0.95 -14.12
CA ARG A 499 3.57 -0.86 -15.18
C ARG A 499 3.86 0.58 -15.58
N ALA A 500 2.84 1.41 -15.67
CA ALA A 500 2.97 2.83 -15.98
C ALA A 500 3.72 3.57 -14.85
N ARG A 501 3.44 3.26 -13.57
CA ARG A 501 4.19 3.84 -12.42
C ARG A 501 5.69 3.59 -12.55
N MET A 502 6.08 2.36 -12.89
CA MET A 502 7.51 2.03 -13.08
C MET A 502 8.17 2.83 -14.21
N VAL A 503 7.45 3.03 -15.33
CA VAL A 503 7.98 3.77 -16.48
C VAL A 503 8.14 5.25 -16.15
N VAL A 504 7.11 5.89 -15.58
CA VAL A 504 7.16 7.33 -15.27
C VAL A 504 8.12 7.66 -14.13
N ALA A 505 8.29 6.75 -13.16
CA ALA A 505 9.25 6.91 -12.08
C ALA A 505 10.70 6.75 -12.58
N SER A 506 10.94 5.77 -13.45
CA SER A 506 12.24 5.63 -14.12
C SER A 506 12.53 6.83 -15.01
N PHE A 507 11.55 7.36 -15.74
CA PHE A 507 11.72 8.54 -16.58
C PHE A 507 12.10 9.77 -15.75
N LEU A 508 11.37 10.06 -14.66
CA LEU A 508 11.72 11.18 -13.78
C LEU A 508 13.13 11.05 -13.22
N ALA A 509 13.44 9.90 -12.61
CA ALA A 509 14.70 9.72 -11.88
C ALA A 509 15.93 9.48 -12.80
N LYS A 510 15.74 8.98 -14.02
CA LYS A 510 16.83 8.57 -14.91
C LYS A 510 16.93 9.43 -16.17
N ASP A 511 15.82 9.71 -16.85
CA ASP A 511 15.85 10.54 -18.06
C ASP A 511 15.89 12.03 -17.71
N LEU A 512 15.08 12.49 -16.76
CA LEU A 512 15.13 13.88 -16.28
C LEU A 512 16.19 14.09 -15.21
N LEU A 513 16.64 13.03 -14.53
CA LEU A 513 17.57 13.07 -13.38
C LEU A 513 17.03 13.95 -12.23
N ILE A 514 15.71 14.11 -12.15
CA ILE A 514 15.04 14.84 -11.06
C ILE A 514 14.98 13.96 -9.83
N ASP A 515 15.12 14.57 -8.66
CA ASP A 515 15.07 13.89 -7.37
C ASP A 515 13.80 13.03 -7.24
N TRP A 516 13.97 11.73 -7.10
CA TRP A 516 12.88 10.76 -7.01
C TRP A 516 11.91 11.06 -5.87
N ARG A 517 12.34 11.74 -4.80
CA ARG A 517 11.51 12.12 -3.64
C ARG A 517 10.47 13.17 -4.02
N MET A 518 10.73 14.01 -5.04
CA MET A 518 9.73 14.92 -5.60
C MET A 518 8.59 14.13 -6.27
N GLY A 519 8.92 13.10 -7.03
CA GLY A 519 7.94 12.22 -7.66
C GLY A 519 7.17 11.38 -6.64
N GLU A 520 7.85 10.82 -5.62
CA GLU A 520 7.24 10.09 -4.50
C GLU A 520 6.17 10.94 -3.82
N ARG A 521 6.49 12.20 -3.50
CA ARG A 521 5.56 13.17 -2.91
C ARG A 521 4.38 13.44 -3.83
N TYR A 522 4.63 13.74 -5.10
CA TYR A 522 3.58 13.98 -6.07
C TYR A 522 2.58 12.82 -6.16
N PHE A 523 3.08 11.60 -6.12
CA PHE A 523 2.23 10.41 -6.11
C PHE A 523 1.37 10.33 -4.85
N MET A 524 1.94 10.52 -3.66
CA MET A 524 1.17 10.52 -2.41
C MET A 524 0.08 11.59 -2.41
N GLU A 525 0.34 12.76 -2.97
CA GLU A 525 -0.60 13.89 -3.03
C GLU A 525 -1.70 13.71 -4.09
N HIS A 526 -1.58 12.74 -5.02
CA HIS A 526 -2.53 12.53 -6.11
C HIS A 526 -3.18 11.14 -6.12
N LEU A 527 -2.54 10.12 -5.53
CA LEU A 527 -3.06 8.75 -5.56
C LEU A 527 -4.21 8.54 -4.55
N ILE A 528 -5.28 7.92 -5.01
CA ILE A 528 -6.36 7.40 -4.15
C ILE A 528 -5.90 6.18 -3.35
N ASP A 529 -5.00 5.38 -3.93
CA ASP A 529 -4.42 4.18 -3.32
C ASP A 529 -3.05 4.43 -2.67
N GLY A 530 -2.75 5.68 -2.30
CA GLY A 530 -1.49 6.06 -1.68
C GLY A 530 -1.20 5.27 -0.40
N ASP A 531 -0.34 4.25 -0.49
CA ASP A 531 0.25 3.50 0.63
C ASP A 531 1.73 3.87 0.70
N PHE A 532 2.18 4.43 1.83
CA PHE A 532 3.55 4.95 1.92
C PHE A 532 4.60 3.87 1.67
N ALA A 533 4.47 2.68 2.27
CA ALA A 533 5.45 1.61 2.12
C ALA A 533 5.60 1.17 0.65
N SER A 534 4.47 0.96 -0.03
CA SER A 534 4.46 0.54 -1.44
C SER A 534 4.93 1.66 -2.38
N ASN A 535 4.58 2.92 -2.09
CA ASN A 535 5.00 4.07 -2.89
C ASN A 535 6.50 4.31 -2.76
N ASN A 536 7.03 4.36 -1.52
CA ASN A 536 8.46 4.50 -1.25
C ASN A 536 9.28 3.36 -1.88
N GLY A 537 8.82 2.11 -1.67
CA GLY A 537 9.47 0.93 -2.26
C GLY A 537 9.51 0.97 -3.79
N GLY A 538 8.41 1.35 -4.44
CA GLY A 538 8.31 1.46 -5.90
C GLY A 538 9.19 2.58 -6.48
N TRP A 539 9.25 3.75 -5.83
CA TRP A 539 10.12 4.85 -6.21
C TRP A 539 11.59 4.50 -6.02
N GLY A 540 11.96 3.95 -4.86
CA GLY A 540 13.33 3.50 -4.59
C GLY A 540 13.78 2.39 -5.55
N PHE A 541 12.88 1.46 -5.92
CA PHE A 541 13.14 0.44 -6.93
C PHE A 541 13.49 1.07 -8.29
N SER A 542 12.69 2.02 -8.77
CA SER A 542 12.86 2.68 -10.08
C SER A 542 14.09 3.61 -10.11
N ALA A 543 14.32 4.35 -9.02
CA ALA A 543 15.47 5.23 -8.86
C ALA A 543 16.78 4.49 -8.53
N SER A 544 16.74 3.18 -8.27
CA SER A 544 17.88 2.35 -7.83
C SER A 544 18.40 2.66 -6.42
N THR A 545 17.65 3.39 -5.62
CA THR A 545 18.01 3.84 -4.26
C THR A 545 17.34 3.04 -3.15
N GLY A 546 16.39 2.18 -3.51
CA GLY A 546 15.55 1.44 -2.57
C GLY A 546 16.08 0.06 -2.17
N VAL A 547 15.21 -0.69 -1.49
CA VAL A 547 15.42 -2.12 -1.21
C VAL A 547 15.21 -2.93 -2.49
N ASP A 548 16.03 -3.95 -2.71
CA ASP A 548 15.99 -4.83 -3.90
C ASP A 548 15.79 -4.07 -5.24
N PRO A 549 16.58 -3.01 -5.49
CA PRO A 549 16.28 -2.08 -6.57
C PRO A 549 16.74 -2.61 -7.93
N GLN A 550 16.22 -2.00 -9.01
CA GLN A 550 16.84 -2.12 -10.32
C GLN A 550 18.31 -1.66 -10.25
N PRO A 551 19.24 -2.39 -10.88
CA PRO A 551 20.61 -1.91 -11.01
C PRO A 551 20.64 -0.50 -11.65
N TYR A 552 21.50 0.40 -11.15
CA TYR A 552 21.50 1.80 -11.60
C TYR A 552 21.74 1.95 -13.11
N PHE A 553 22.49 1.05 -13.72
CA PHE A 553 22.78 1.04 -15.16
C PHE A 553 21.59 0.54 -16.02
N ARG A 554 20.54 -0.03 -15.41
CA ARG A 554 19.34 -0.44 -16.12
C ARG A 554 18.37 0.74 -16.18
N ILE A 555 18.44 1.49 -17.26
CA ILE A 555 17.59 2.63 -17.56
C ILE A 555 16.56 2.19 -18.60
N PHE A 556 15.28 2.38 -18.33
CA PHE A 556 14.21 2.05 -19.26
C PHE A 556 14.25 3.01 -20.44
N ASN A 557 14.21 2.50 -21.67
CA ASN A 557 13.96 3.33 -22.83
C ASN A 557 12.44 3.58 -22.93
N PRO A 558 11.94 4.82 -22.78
CA PRO A 558 10.50 5.08 -22.70
C PRO A 558 9.74 4.67 -23.99
N LEU A 559 10.36 4.78 -25.16
CA LEU A 559 9.76 4.39 -26.44
C LEU A 559 9.61 2.87 -26.52
N LEU A 560 10.66 2.12 -26.19
CA LEU A 560 10.60 0.66 -26.17
C LEU A 560 9.63 0.13 -25.11
N GLN A 561 9.51 0.81 -23.95
CA GLN A 561 8.50 0.46 -22.95
C GLN A 561 7.08 0.72 -23.48
N SER A 562 6.89 1.83 -24.20
CA SER A 562 5.63 2.18 -24.85
C SER A 562 5.22 1.11 -25.87
N GLU A 563 6.08 0.76 -26.80
CA GLU A 563 5.81 -0.30 -27.80
C GLU A 563 5.52 -1.67 -27.17
N LYS A 564 6.22 -1.99 -26.08
CA LYS A 564 6.07 -3.29 -25.40
C LYS A 564 4.77 -3.42 -24.62
N PHE A 565 4.32 -2.36 -23.92
CA PHE A 565 3.22 -2.43 -22.97
C PHE A 565 1.91 -1.77 -23.45
N ASP A 566 1.97 -1.10 -24.58
CA ASP A 566 0.79 -0.57 -25.29
C ASP A 566 0.96 -0.75 -26.81
N PRO A 567 1.20 -2.00 -27.30
CA PRO A 567 1.62 -2.26 -28.68
C PRO A 567 0.68 -1.66 -29.72
N GLU A 568 -0.62 -1.62 -29.42
CA GLU A 568 -1.64 -1.04 -30.30
C GLU A 568 -1.88 0.45 -30.04
N GLY A 569 -1.27 1.05 -29.02
CA GLY A 569 -1.45 2.45 -28.66
C GLY A 569 -2.83 2.81 -28.08
N GLU A 570 -3.57 1.83 -27.58
CA GLU A 570 -4.91 2.05 -27.01
C GLU A 570 -4.87 2.90 -25.75
N TYR A 571 -3.90 2.63 -24.89
CA TYR A 571 -3.71 3.40 -23.66
C TYR A 571 -3.32 4.85 -23.96
N ILE A 572 -2.39 5.05 -24.91
CA ILE A 572 -1.99 6.40 -25.35
C ILE A 572 -3.20 7.15 -25.94
N ARG A 573 -3.94 6.56 -26.88
CA ARG A 573 -5.11 7.22 -27.49
C ARG A 573 -6.16 7.64 -26.47
N LYS A 574 -6.34 6.82 -25.44
CA LYS A 574 -7.31 7.13 -24.39
C LYS A 574 -6.95 8.37 -23.58
N TRP A 575 -5.65 8.58 -23.29
CA TRP A 575 -5.20 9.61 -22.36
C TRP A 575 -4.48 10.79 -23.01
N VAL A 576 -4.15 10.68 -24.30
CA VAL A 576 -3.52 11.73 -25.11
C VAL A 576 -4.41 12.01 -26.34
N PRO A 577 -5.47 12.83 -26.18
CA PRO A 577 -6.43 13.09 -27.25
C PRO A 577 -5.80 13.62 -28.53
N GLU A 578 -4.70 14.36 -28.44
CA GLU A 578 -3.93 14.91 -29.57
C GLU A 578 -3.41 13.77 -30.48
N LEU A 579 -3.21 12.58 -29.93
CA LEU A 579 -2.73 11.41 -30.67
C LEU A 579 -3.84 10.40 -31.02
N ALA A 580 -5.10 10.70 -30.75
CA ALA A 580 -6.22 9.77 -30.91
C ALA A 580 -6.36 9.22 -32.35
N LYS A 581 -5.99 10.00 -33.36
CA LYS A 581 -6.07 9.62 -34.78
C LYS A 581 -4.78 8.99 -35.33
N VAL A 582 -3.71 8.93 -34.54
CA VAL A 582 -2.43 8.36 -34.99
C VAL A 582 -2.52 6.84 -35.08
N ALA A 583 -2.26 6.28 -36.24
CA ALA A 583 -2.35 4.84 -36.49
C ALA A 583 -1.03 4.11 -36.26
N GLY A 584 -1.12 2.84 -35.85
CA GLY A 584 0.00 1.91 -35.75
C GLY A 584 1.09 2.40 -34.80
N LYS A 585 2.31 1.91 -35.03
CA LYS A 585 3.48 2.17 -34.16
C LYS A 585 3.98 3.61 -34.15
N ALA A 586 3.52 4.43 -35.11
CA ALA A 586 3.89 5.85 -35.13
C ALA A 586 3.40 6.63 -33.91
N ILE A 587 2.40 6.11 -33.18
CA ILE A 587 1.86 6.72 -31.97
C ILE A 587 2.90 6.78 -30.83
N HIS A 588 3.88 5.87 -30.82
CA HIS A 588 4.92 5.85 -29.78
C HIS A 588 5.98 6.93 -29.95
N ASP A 589 6.21 7.38 -31.20
CA ASP A 589 7.16 8.46 -31.54
C ASP A 589 6.60 9.31 -32.70
N PRO A 590 5.54 10.09 -32.47
CA PRO A 590 4.83 10.77 -33.56
C PRO A 590 5.66 11.82 -34.28
N HIS A 591 6.54 12.53 -33.57
CA HIS A 591 7.41 13.54 -34.19
C HIS A 591 8.60 12.91 -34.93
N GLY A 592 9.25 11.90 -34.38
CA GLY A 592 10.33 11.18 -35.04
C GLY A 592 9.87 10.41 -36.27
N LYS A 593 8.61 9.93 -36.29
CA LYS A 593 7.96 9.33 -37.46
C LYS A 593 7.29 10.35 -38.39
N LYS A 594 7.44 11.65 -38.11
CA LYS A 594 6.93 12.79 -38.94
C LYS A 594 5.41 12.66 -39.24
N VAL A 595 4.63 12.23 -38.24
CA VAL A 595 3.18 12.15 -38.35
C VAL A 595 2.60 13.56 -38.52
N ARG A 596 1.68 13.73 -39.47
CA ARG A 596 0.96 15.00 -39.66
C ARG A 596 -0.24 15.10 -38.74
N GLY A 597 -0.61 16.32 -38.36
CA GLY A 597 -1.78 16.56 -37.50
C GLY A 597 -1.57 16.32 -36.03
N VAL A 598 -0.28 16.33 -35.58
CA VAL A 598 0.11 16.18 -34.18
C VAL A 598 0.80 17.43 -33.62
N GLU A 599 0.57 18.57 -34.25
CA GLU A 599 1.20 19.86 -33.91
C GLU A 599 0.83 20.31 -32.48
N GLY A 600 -0.34 19.91 -31.99
CA GLY A 600 -0.77 20.17 -30.60
C GLY A 600 -0.10 19.29 -29.55
N TYR A 601 0.64 18.25 -29.96
CA TYR A 601 1.37 17.37 -29.04
C TYR A 601 2.83 17.84 -28.90
N PRO A 602 3.39 17.94 -27.68
CA PRO A 602 4.75 18.48 -27.49
C PRO A 602 5.84 17.56 -28.08
N ARG A 603 6.95 18.18 -28.45
CA ARG A 603 8.18 17.43 -28.77
C ARG A 603 8.81 16.88 -27.51
N MET A 604 9.63 15.82 -27.64
CA MET A 604 10.39 15.23 -26.53
C MET A 604 11.21 16.29 -25.80
N CYS A 605 11.01 16.42 -24.50
CA CYS A 605 11.68 17.42 -23.67
C CYS A 605 13.16 17.12 -23.41
N VAL A 606 13.58 15.88 -23.58
CA VAL A 606 14.99 15.41 -23.48
C VAL A 606 15.26 14.33 -24.53
N ASP A 607 16.51 14.18 -24.94
CA ASP A 607 16.98 13.04 -25.73
C ASP A 607 17.34 11.89 -24.79
N HIS A 608 16.74 10.73 -24.96
CA HIS A 608 16.95 9.56 -24.10
C HIS A 608 18.42 9.09 -24.08
N LYS A 609 19.13 9.11 -25.22
CA LYS A 609 20.52 8.64 -25.28
C LYS A 609 21.43 9.56 -24.46
N VAL A 610 21.31 10.86 -24.66
CA VAL A 610 22.07 11.88 -23.92
C VAL A 610 21.75 11.79 -22.42
N SER A 611 20.48 11.71 -22.08
CA SER A 611 20.02 11.57 -20.69
C SER A 611 20.58 10.33 -20.02
N ARG A 612 20.58 9.20 -20.72
CA ARG A 612 21.13 7.93 -20.22
C ARG A 612 22.64 8.04 -19.92
N GLU A 613 23.40 8.63 -20.82
CA GLU A 613 24.86 8.83 -20.63
C GLU A 613 25.13 9.74 -19.42
N ARG A 614 24.43 10.86 -19.32
CA ARG A 614 24.49 11.79 -18.16
C ARG A 614 24.19 11.05 -16.85
N THR A 615 23.10 10.30 -16.80
CA THR A 615 22.67 9.59 -15.61
C THR A 615 23.68 8.54 -15.16
N LEU A 616 24.24 7.76 -16.08
CA LEU A 616 25.28 6.77 -15.76
C LEU A 616 26.52 7.43 -15.17
N ALA A 617 26.96 8.57 -15.73
CA ALA A 617 28.08 9.34 -15.21
C ALA A 617 27.79 9.85 -13.79
N ARG A 618 26.62 10.45 -13.56
CA ARG A 618 26.19 11.02 -12.27
C ARG A 618 26.10 9.96 -11.17
N TYR A 619 25.51 8.78 -11.46
CA TYR A 619 25.47 7.68 -10.49
C TYR A 619 26.86 7.11 -10.19
N LYS A 620 27.72 6.96 -11.19
CA LYS A 620 29.10 6.50 -10.99
C LYS A 620 29.89 7.47 -10.11
N GLU A 621 29.74 8.77 -10.33
CA GLU A 621 30.38 9.81 -9.53
C GLU A 621 29.90 9.81 -8.09
N GLY A 622 28.58 9.83 -7.86
CA GLY A 622 28.01 9.79 -6.51
C GLY A 622 28.42 8.55 -5.72
N LEU A 623 28.38 7.38 -6.35
CA LEU A 623 28.82 6.12 -5.71
C LEU A 623 30.34 6.09 -5.48
N GLY A 624 31.14 6.79 -6.27
CA GLY A 624 32.59 6.90 -6.06
C GLY A 624 32.95 7.81 -4.88
N ARG A 625 32.14 8.84 -4.60
CA ARG A 625 32.35 9.74 -3.45
C ARG A 625 32.09 9.05 -2.11
N SER A 626 31.13 8.15 -2.05
CA SER A 626 30.81 7.44 -0.80
C SER A 626 31.80 6.35 -0.40
N THR A 627 32.73 5.99 -1.30
CA THR A 627 33.81 5.01 -1.04
C THR A 627 35.13 5.66 -0.67
N ALA A 628 35.26 6.99 -0.78
CA ALA A 628 36.40 7.78 -0.39
C ALA A 628 36.22 8.40 1.00
#